data_622106c9bf9f707a8ce622ce9420c4c2
#
_entry.id   622106c9bf9f707a8ce622ce9420c4c2
#
_cell.length_a   1.000
_cell.length_b   1.000
_cell.length_c   1.000
_cell.angle_alpha   90.00
_cell.angle_beta   90.00
_cell.angle_gamma   90.00
#
_symmetry.space_group_name_H-M   'P 1'
#
loop_
_entity.id
_entity.type
_entity.pdbx_description
1 polymer ?
#
loop_
_entity_poly.entity_id
_entity_poly.type
_entity_poly.pdbx_seq_one_letter_code
_entity_poly.pdbx_strand_id
1 'polypeptide(L)'
;MTTRLVRQTNRFRITAIIVLCLLTLAGATSFALNRSGHGQKDPTAIAYEDYEEDEDPLAEAVAALMDTAKSLHGTIDTITYEQSYEGTTYTKQAYVYVPASYASNKPANVLYLTHGWWGNAAGLANGVAPIVDELETADTAAPTLVVFATYYPDRSFATDDYEDDYALNRFFATSEIDTLIDTIESRYTTFARGDTSDESLRETRRHRAFGGFSMGATTTWDLFALRPQYFYGFMPMAGESWIGREEEADSPRIAELVTAGVERAQYGPQDFRVLASVGSEDPALWDMTPQIDELREDYPDLMTEDSLQMWIDEGESHSITSVGNQVEHNLPLLFPGK
;
A
#
# COMPACT_ATOMS: atom_id res chain seq x y z
N MET A 1 36.57 -0.75 -16.56
CA MET A 1 36.90 -1.64 -15.42
C MET A 1 35.91 -1.47 -14.25
N THR A 2 35.11 -0.44 -14.23
CA THR A 2 34.13 -0.07 -13.20
C THR A 2 32.82 -0.88 -13.28
N THR A 3 32.36 -1.25 -14.47
CA THR A 3 31.08 -1.97 -14.70
C THR A 3 31.03 -3.42 -14.15
N ARG A 4 32.19 -4.04 -13.95
CA ARG A 4 32.26 -5.42 -13.39
C ARG A 4 32.14 -5.46 -11.86
N LEU A 5 32.47 -4.37 -11.17
CA LEU A 5 32.37 -4.29 -9.71
C LEU A 5 30.92 -4.04 -9.24
N VAL A 6 30.16 -3.24 -10.00
CA VAL A 6 28.76 -2.95 -9.68
C VAL A 6 27.87 -4.19 -9.85
N ARG A 7 28.08 -4.99 -10.91
CA ARG A 7 27.38 -6.28 -11.06
C ARG A 7 27.64 -7.29 -9.94
N GLN A 8 28.83 -7.24 -9.35
CA GLN A 8 29.20 -8.16 -8.26
C GLN A 8 28.58 -7.73 -6.91
N THR A 9 28.43 -6.43 -6.69
CA THR A 9 27.80 -5.92 -5.45
C THR A 9 26.31 -6.15 -5.42
N ASN A 10 25.58 -5.97 -6.53
CA ASN A 10 24.12 -6.21 -6.56
C ASN A 10 23.79 -7.71 -6.41
N ARG A 11 24.54 -8.61 -7.06
CA ARG A 11 24.35 -10.05 -6.85
C ARG A 11 24.64 -10.49 -5.42
N PHE A 12 25.61 -9.87 -4.75
CA PHE A 12 25.89 -10.16 -3.33
C PHE A 12 24.81 -9.61 -2.40
N ARG A 13 24.15 -8.47 -2.74
CA ARG A 13 23.08 -7.90 -1.93
C ARG A 13 21.80 -8.74 -2.01
N ILE A 14 21.37 -9.14 -3.21
CA ILE A 14 20.20 -10.01 -3.42
C ILE A 14 20.42 -11.38 -2.75
N THR A 15 21.62 -11.97 -2.85
CA THR A 15 21.94 -13.25 -2.19
C THR A 15 21.99 -13.09 -0.66
N ALA A 16 22.36 -11.93 -0.12
CA ALA A 16 22.37 -11.68 1.31
C ALA A 16 20.95 -11.56 1.89
N ILE A 17 20.01 -10.95 1.17
CA ILE A 17 18.60 -10.83 1.59
C ILE A 17 17.93 -12.21 1.60
N ILE A 18 18.11 -13.00 0.55
CA ILE A 18 17.59 -14.38 0.49
C ILE A 18 18.21 -15.27 1.56
N VAL A 19 19.51 -15.12 1.85
CA VAL A 19 20.19 -15.88 2.91
C VAL A 19 19.74 -15.42 4.30
N LEU A 20 19.42 -14.14 4.50
CA LEU A 20 18.94 -13.65 5.79
C LEU A 20 17.49 -14.13 6.05
N CYS A 21 16.61 -14.10 5.04
CA CYS A 21 15.27 -14.68 5.15
C CYS A 21 15.31 -16.21 5.38
N LEU A 22 16.23 -16.93 4.73
CA LEU A 22 16.41 -18.37 4.95
C LEU A 22 17.08 -18.69 6.30
N LEU A 23 17.92 -17.83 6.84
CA LEU A 23 18.54 -18.02 8.15
C LEU A 23 17.58 -17.71 9.31
N THR A 24 16.66 -16.78 9.14
CA THR A 24 15.59 -16.54 10.12
C THR A 24 14.57 -17.69 10.12
N LEU A 25 14.21 -18.26 8.96
CA LEU A 25 13.41 -19.48 8.86
C LEU A 25 14.12 -20.71 9.47
N ALA A 26 15.43 -20.88 9.22
CA ALA A 26 16.20 -21.98 9.83
C ALA A 26 16.41 -21.78 11.34
N GLY A 27 16.48 -20.53 11.82
CA GLY A 27 16.57 -20.21 13.25
C GLY A 27 15.25 -20.51 13.98
N ALA A 28 14.12 -20.23 13.37
CA ALA A 28 12.78 -20.51 13.93
C ALA A 28 12.51 -22.02 14.04
N THR A 29 12.88 -22.80 13.04
CA THR A 29 12.70 -24.27 13.07
C THR A 29 13.61 -24.97 14.08
N SER A 30 14.81 -24.46 14.37
CA SER A 30 15.70 -25.03 15.39
C SER A 30 15.23 -24.72 16.82
N PHE A 31 14.46 -23.65 17.04
CA PHE A 31 13.92 -23.30 18.36
C PHE A 31 12.61 -24.01 18.68
N ALA A 32 11.85 -24.42 17.67
CA ALA A 32 10.58 -25.14 17.84
C ALA A 32 10.74 -26.60 18.29
N LEU A 33 11.91 -27.22 18.09
CA LEU A 33 12.16 -28.61 18.45
C LEU A 33 12.49 -28.85 19.92
N ASN A 34 12.58 -27.82 20.78
CA ASN A 34 13.01 -28.00 22.18
C ASN A 34 12.11 -27.36 23.25
N ARG A 35 10.81 -27.08 22.96
CA ARG A 35 9.86 -26.68 23.99
C ARG A 35 8.48 -27.31 23.77
N SER A 36 8.28 -28.49 24.38
CA SER A 36 6.95 -28.95 24.77
C SER A 36 6.42 -28.05 25.90
N GLY A 37 5.69 -27.01 25.54
CA GLY A 37 5.03 -26.13 26.49
C GLY A 37 4.01 -25.28 25.74
N HIS A 38 2.77 -25.34 26.14
CA HIS A 38 1.65 -24.57 25.61
C HIS A 38 2.00 -23.09 25.51
N GLY A 39 2.39 -22.64 24.32
CA GLY A 39 2.60 -21.26 23.96
C GLY A 39 1.43 -20.78 23.10
N GLN A 40 0.76 -19.78 23.57
CA GLN A 40 -0.28 -19.02 22.86
C GLN A 40 0.32 -18.53 21.52
N LYS A 41 -0.30 -18.92 20.40
CA LYS A 41 0.10 -18.42 19.08
C LYS A 41 -0.19 -16.91 19.05
N ASP A 42 0.77 -16.12 18.63
CA ASP A 42 0.59 -14.70 18.39
C ASP A 42 -0.33 -14.52 17.16
N PRO A 43 -1.54 -13.95 17.31
CA PRO A 43 -2.49 -13.82 16.22
C PRO A 43 -2.11 -12.71 15.20
N THR A 44 -1.03 -11.96 15.45
CA THR A 44 -0.64 -10.80 14.63
C THR A 44 0.50 -11.07 13.67
N ALA A 45 1.25 -12.17 13.83
CA ALA A 45 2.23 -12.58 12.84
C ALA A 45 1.49 -13.18 11.64
N ILE A 46 1.59 -12.55 10.47
CA ILE A 46 1.36 -13.25 9.21
C ILE A 46 2.57 -14.19 9.05
N ALA A 47 2.58 -15.26 9.85
CA ALA A 47 3.49 -16.35 9.64
C ALA A 47 2.98 -17.10 8.41
N TYR A 48 3.77 -17.13 7.36
CA TYR A 48 3.62 -18.07 6.24
C TYR A 48 4.00 -19.48 6.74
N GLU A 49 3.31 -19.95 7.78
CA GLU A 49 3.48 -21.31 8.32
C GLU A 49 2.41 -22.21 7.76
N ASP A 50 2.85 -23.20 6.98
CA ASP A 50 2.16 -24.44 6.60
C ASP A 50 0.62 -24.35 6.55
N TYR A 51 0.08 -23.77 5.46
CA TYR A 51 -1.34 -23.95 5.15
C TYR A 51 -1.56 -25.44 4.86
N GLU A 52 -2.40 -26.10 5.63
CA GLU A 52 -2.96 -27.38 5.24
C GLU A 52 -3.74 -27.17 3.94
N GLU A 53 -3.58 -28.06 2.96
CA GLU A 53 -4.07 -27.94 1.55
C GLU A 53 -5.60 -27.76 1.43
N ASP A 54 -6.37 -27.75 2.51
CA ASP A 54 -7.84 -27.79 2.52
C ASP A 54 -8.54 -26.47 2.88
N GLU A 55 -7.82 -25.39 3.28
CA GLU A 55 -8.45 -24.11 3.65
C GLU A 55 -8.12 -23.01 2.61
N ASP A 56 -9.16 -22.29 2.15
CA ASP A 56 -9.00 -21.13 1.27
C ASP A 56 -8.61 -19.89 2.11
N PRO A 57 -7.35 -19.40 2.01
CA PRO A 57 -6.87 -18.27 2.81
C PRO A 57 -7.69 -16.99 2.61
N LEU A 58 -8.32 -16.85 1.45
CA LEU A 58 -9.19 -15.71 1.16
C LEU A 58 -10.51 -15.84 1.92
N ALA A 59 -11.09 -17.04 1.99
CA ALA A 59 -12.33 -17.26 2.72
C ALA A 59 -12.14 -17.02 4.23
N GLU A 60 -11.01 -17.44 4.79
CA GLU A 60 -10.65 -17.18 6.18
C GLU A 60 -10.48 -15.67 6.45
N ALA A 61 -9.74 -14.97 5.61
CA ALA A 61 -9.56 -13.51 5.73
C ALA A 61 -10.89 -12.76 5.65
N VAL A 62 -11.79 -13.16 4.76
CA VAL A 62 -13.15 -12.59 4.64
C VAL A 62 -13.96 -12.86 5.92
N ALA A 63 -13.91 -14.07 6.46
CA ALA A 63 -14.61 -14.40 7.70
C ALA A 63 -14.11 -13.57 8.89
N ALA A 64 -12.79 -13.41 9.01
CA ALA A 64 -12.17 -12.57 10.04
C ALA A 64 -12.59 -11.10 9.90
N LEU A 65 -12.58 -10.55 8.68
CA LEU A 65 -13.04 -9.19 8.41
C LEU A 65 -14.51 -8.99 8.78
N MET A 66 -15.39 -9.96 8.45
CA MET A 66 -16.81 -9.89 8.79
C MET A 66 -17.05 -9.99 10.29
N ASP A 67 -16.15 -10.65 11.04
CA ASP A 67 -16.20 -10.67 12.50
C ASP A 67 -15.74 -9.33 13.09
N THR A 68 -14.63 -8.80 12.64
CA THR A 68 -14.11 -7.47 13.01
C THR A 68 -15.14 -6.37 12.73
N ALA A 69 -15.81 -6.41 11.60
CA ALA A 69 -16.82 -5.43 11.21
C ALA A 69 -17.97 -5.27 12.22
N LYS A 70 -18.25 -6.31 13.04
CA LYS A 70 -19.29 -6.25 14.09
C LYS A 70 -18.91 -5.36 15.26
N SER A 71 -17.64 -5.06 15.44
CA SER A 71 -17.11 -4.25 16.54
C SER A 71 -16.87 -2.80 16.17
N LEU A 72 -16.86 -2.46 14.85
CA LEU A 72 -16.64 -1.11 14.37
C LEU A 72 -17.85 -0.19 14.66
N HIS A 73 -17.60 1.09 14.84
CA HIS A 73 -18.62 2.12 14.85
C HIS A 73 -19.12 2.40 13.43
N GLY A 74 -18.20 2.38 12.44
CA GLY A 74 -18.51 2.39 11.02
C GLY A 74 -18.98 1.04 10.48
N THR A 75 -18.95 0.88 9.18
CA THR A 75 -19.34 -0.39 8.51
C THR A 75 -18.33 -0.79 7.44
N ILE A 76 -18.34 -2.07 7.07
CA ILE A 76 -17.60 -2.59 5.92
C ILE A 76 -18.60 -2.98 4.84
N ASP A 77 -18.50 -2.31 3.70
CA ASP A 77 -19.25 -2.67 2.49
C ASP A 77 -18.36 -3.54 1.58
N THR A 78 -18.95 -4.57 0.96
CA THR A 78 -18.31 -5.34 -0.11
C THR A 78 -18.76 -4.79 -1.45
N ILE A 79 -17.81 -4.38 -2.29
CA ILE A 79 -18.04 -3.83 -3.62
C ILE A 79 -17.48 -4.79 -4.66
N THR A 80 -18.28 -5.09 -5.67
CA THR A 80 -17.88 -5.92 -6.80
C THR A 80 -17.77 -5.07 -8.06
N TYR A 81 -16.73 -5.29 -8.85
CA TYR A 81 -16.50 -4.63 -10.14
C TYR A 81 -15.85 -5.59 -11.13
N GLU A 82 -15.96 -5.27 -12.42
CA GLU A 82 -15.36 -6.05 -13.49
C GLU A 82 -14.08 -5.36 -13.97
N GLN A 83 -13.01 -6.13 -14.11
CA GLN A 83 -11.74 -5.66 -14.66
C GLN A 83 -11.20 -6.64 -15.70
N SER A 84 -10.81 -6.14 -16.87
CA SER A 84 -10.16 -6.96 -17.90
C SER A 84 -8.65 -6.89 -17.77
N TYR A 85 -8.00 -8.05 -17.72
CA TYR A 85 -6.56 -8.20 -17.73
C TYR A 85 -6.19 -9.24 -18.79
N GLU A 86 -5.26 -8.92 -19.69
CA GLU A 86 -4.80 -9.80 -20.79
C GLU A 86 -5.94 -10.44 -21.63
N GLY A 87 -7.01 -9.67 -21.84
CA GLY A 87 -8.16 -10.10 -22.65
C GLY A 87 -9.18 -10.99 -21.92
N THR A 88 -8.96 -11.28 -20.64
CA THR A 88 -9.90 -11.98 -19.75
C THR A 88 -10.54 -11.00 -18.81
N THR A 89 -11.86 -11.10 -18.59
CA THR A 89 -12.58 -10.28 -17.62
C THR A 89 -12.71 -11.03 -16.31
N TYR A 90 -12.29 -10.37 -15.23
CA TYR A 90 -12.34 -10.88 -13.85
C TYR A 90 -13.34 -10.09 -13.04
N THR A 91 -14.15 -10.79 -12.24
CA THR A 91 -14.99 -10.18 -11.22
C THR A 91 -14.18 -10.00 -9.95
N LYS A 92 -13.89 -8.75 -9.61
CA LYS A 92 -13.05 -8.40 -8.46
C LYS A 92 -13.88 -7.86 -7.32
N GLN A 93 -13.33 -7.95 -6.10
CA GLN A 93 -13.93 -7.41 -4.89
C GLN A 93 -13.00 -6.39 -4.24
N ALA A 94 -13.59 -5.30 -3.76
CA ALA A 94 -12.98 -4.36 -2.83
C ALA A 94 -13.82 -4.27 -1.56
N TYR A 95 -13.19 -4.00 -0.43
CA TYR A 95 -13.87 -3.74 0.83
C TYR A 95 -13.77 -2.25 1.14
N VAL A 96 -14.86 -1.64 1.55
CA VAL A 96 -14.92 -0.20 1.84
C VAL A 96 -15.30 -0.01 3.28
N TYR A 97 -14.38 0.53 4.08
CA TYR A 97 -14.74 1.07 5.38
C TYR A 97 -15.51 2.37 5.16
N VAL A 98 -16.73 2.41 5.70
CA VAL A 98 -17.61 3.57 5.69
C VAL A 98 -17.72 4.10 7.11
N PRO A 99 -17.22 5.33 7.39
CA PRO A 99 -17.21 5.87 8.74
C PRO A 99 -18.62 6.07 9.32
N ALA A 100 -18.76 5.95 10.64
CA ALA A 100 -20.03 6.18 11.32
C ALA A 100 -20.60 7.59 11.10
N SER A 101 -19.70 8.56 10.87
CA SER A 101 -20.05 9.97 10.58
C SER A 101 -20.43 10.22 9.13
N TYR A 102 -20.28 9.22 8.23
CA TYR A 102 -20.62 9.36 6.81
C TYR A 102 -22.10 9.68 6.61
N ALA A 103 -22.36 10.64 5.74
CA ALA A 103 -23.73 11.02 5.38
C ALA A 103 -23.81 11.34 3.88
N SER A 104 -24.84 10.83 3.23
CA SER A 104 -25.05 10.98 1.78
C SER A 104 -25.21 12.43 1.28
N ASN A 105 -25.29 13.40 2.17
CA ASN A 105 -25.36 14.84 1.85
C ASN A 105 -24.05 15.59 2.16
N LYS A 106 -23.03 14.90 2.67
CA LYS A 106 -21.72 15.49 2.98
C LYS A 106 -20.61 14.67 2.31
N PRO A 107 -19.73 15.32 1.52
CA PRO A 107 -18.66 14.60 0.88
C PRO A 107 -17.62 14.11 1.90
N ALA A 108 -17.14 12.89 1.70
CA ALA A 108 -16.04 12.28 2.44
C ALA A 108 -14.76 12.28 1.59
N ASN A 109 -13.60 12.25 2.27
CA ASN A 109 -12.33 11.94 1.63
C ASN A 109 -12.28 10.47 1.24
N VAL A 110 -11.35 10.08 0.36
CA VAL A 110 -11.15 8.69 -0.04
C VAL A 110 -9.67 8.34 0.06
N LEU A 111 -9.37 7.24 0.76
CA LEU A 111 -8.07 6.60 0.78
C LEU A 111 -8.21 5.22 0.13
N TYR A 112 -7.45 4.96 -0.93
CA TYR A 112 -7.32 3.64 -1.55
C TYR A 112 -6.09 2.96 -0.99
N LEU A 113 -6.20 1.68 -0.59
CA LEU A 113 -5.11 0.89 -0.02
C LEU A 113 -4.98 -0.46 -0.73
N THR A 114 -3.73 -0.86 -1.01
CA THR A 114 -3.38 -2.18 -1.53
C THR A 114 -2.42 -2.92 -0.60
N HIS A 115 -2.57 -4.24 -0.57
CA HIS A 115 -1.77 -5.16 0.25
C HIS A 115 -0.39 -5.45 -0.36
N GLY A 116 0.45 -6.18 0.38
CA GLY A 116 1.73 -6.72 -0.08
C GLY A 116 1.59 -8.07 -0.81
N TRP A 117 2.72 -8.60 -1.23
CA TRP A 117 2.82 -9.93 -1.84
C TRP A 117 2.09 -11.00 -1.01
N TRP A 118 1.45 -11.97 -1.65
CA TRP A 118 0.59 -13.00 -1.04
C TRP A 118 -0.61 -12.48 -0.25
N GLY A 119 -0.70 -11.19 0.01
CA GLY A 119 -1.80 -10.58 0.74
C GLY A 119 -3.13 -10.65 -0.03
N ASN A 120 -4.16 -10.07 0.58
CA ASN A 120 -5.46 -9.86 -0.03
C ASN A 120 -6.15 -8.64 0.61
N ALA A 121 -7.16 -8.11 -0.07
CA ALA A 121 -7.88 -6.93 0.38
C ALA A 121 -8.62 -7.12 1.71
N ALA A 122 -9.15 -8.34 1.98
CA ALA A 122 -9.87 -8.63 3.22
C ALA A 122 -8.93 -8.65 4.43
N GLY A 123 -7.75 -9.28 4.29
CA GLY A 123 -6.73 -9.32 5.35
C GLY A 123 -6.20 -7.92 5.68
N LEU A 124 -5.94 -7.09 4.65
CA LEU A 124 -5.55 -5.70 4.87
C LEU A 124 -6.65 -4.91 5.57
N ALA A 125 -7.91 -5.05 5.12
CA ALA A 125 -9.06 -4.40 5.75
C ALA A 125 -9.25 -4.84 7.21
N ASN A 126 -9.06 -6.13 7.50
CA ASN A 126 -9.16 -6.67 8.85
C ASN A 126 -8.15 -6.03 9.82
N GLY A 127 -6.91 -5.79 9.36
CA GLY A 127 -5.87 -5.15 10.17
C GLY A 127 -6.00 -3.63 10.31
N VAL A 128 -6.52 -2.95 9.28
CA VAL A 128 -6.49 -1.48 9.21
C VAL A 128 -7.82 -0.81 9.57
N ALA A 129 -8.97 -1.44 9.25
CA ALA A 129 -10.26 -0.79 9.49
C ALA A 129 -10.51 -0.42 10.96
N PRO A 130 -10.12 -1.22 11.98
CA PRO A 130 -10.25 -0.83 13.37
C PRO A 130 -9.47 0.45 13.73
N ILE A 131 -8.27 0.61 13.18
CA ILE A 131 -7.43 1.79 13.40
C ILE A 131 -8.11 3.04 12.85
N VAL A 132 -8.61 2.95 11.62
CA VAL A 132 -9.33 4.07 10.98
C VAL A 132 -10.59 4.43 11.76
N ASP A 133 -11.34 3.42 12.23
CA ASP A 133 -12.55 3.60 13.04
C ASP A 133 -12.26 4.36 14.35
N GLU A 134 -11.15 4.04 15.01
CA GLU A 134 -10.69 4.73 16.22
C GLU A 134 -10.27 6.18 15.91
N LEU A 135 -9.49 6.42 14.87
CA LEU A 135 -9.05 7.76 14.45
C LEU A 135 -10.22 8.70 14.15
N GLU A 136 -11.24 8.20 13.46
CA GLU A 136 -12.42 9.00 13.15
C GLU A 136 -13.33 9.21 14.36
N THR A 137 -13.50 8.18 15.20
CA THR A 137 -14.28 8.29 16.45
C THR A 137 -13.64 9.28 17.43
N ALA A 138 -12.30 9.35 17.45
CA ALA A 138 -11.54 10.31 18.23
C ALA A 138 -11.47 11.72 17.61
N ASP A 139 -12.06 11.94 16.40
CA ASP A 139 -11.95 13.19 15.61
C ASP A 139 -10.49 13.57 15.28
N THR A 140 -9.60 12.57 15.23
CA THR A 140 -8.19 12.73 14.88
C THR A 140 -8.00 12.77 13.35
N ALA A 141 -8.81 12.00 12.62
CA ALA A 141 -8.90 12.04 11.18
C ALA A 141 -10.29 12.52 10.72
N ALA A 142 -10.33 13.24 9.59
CA ALA A 142 -11.60 13.65 8.97
C ALA A 142 -12.34 12.44 8.38
N PRO A 143 -13.67 12.49 8.20
CA PRO A 143 -14.44 11.41 7.61
C PRO A 143 -13.85 10.96 6.28
N THR A 144 -13.37 9.70 6.23
CA THR A 144 -12.63 9.13 5.11
C THR A 144 -13.17 7.74 4.77
N LEU A 145 -13.61 7.55 3.53
CA LEU A 145 -13.84 6.21 3.00
C LEU A 145 -12.49 5.55 2.78
N VAL A 146 -12.27 4.34 3.32
CA VAL A 146 -11.04 3.59 3.06
C VAL A 146 -11.38 2.37 2.21
N VAL A 147 -10.81 2.33 1.02
CA VAL A 147 -11.05 1.32 -0.01
C VAL A 147 -9.89 0.34 -0.02
N PHE A 148 -10.12 -0.87 0.41
CA PHE A 148 -9.14 -1.95 0.38
C PHE A 148 -9.30 -2.75 -0.90
N ALA A 149 -8.29 -2.73 -1.76
CA ALA A 149 -8.31 -3.36 -3.06
C ALA A 149 -7.15 -4.37 -3.22
N THR A 150 -7.25 -5.22 -4.22
CA THR A 150 -6.19 -6.14 -4.63
C THR A 150 -5.77 -5.86 -6.06
N TYR A 151 -4.46 -5.90 -6.33
CA TYR A 151 -3.93 -5.84 -7.69
C TYR A 151 -3.95 -7.20 -8.40
N TYR A 152 -4.18 -8.31 -7.69
CA TYR A 152 -4.37 -9.61 -8.33
C TYR A 152 -5.71 -9.65 -9.10
N PRO A 153 -5.71 -10.08 -10.37
CA PRO A 153 -6.95 -10.35 -11.11
C PRO A 153 -7.82 -11.38 -10.39
N ASP A 154 -7.24 -12.48 -9.95
CA ASP A 154 -7.78 -13.44 -9.00
C ASP A 154 -6.64 -14.09 -8.18
N ARG A 155 -6.94 -15.03 -7.28
CA ARG A 155 -5.94 -15.63 -6.39
C ARG A 155 -4.90 -16.48 -7.12
N SER A 156 -5.18 -16.99 -8.31
CA SER A 156 -4.23 -17.82 -9.08
C SER A 156 -3.00 -17.04 -9.57
N PHE A 157 -3.05 -15.71 -9.53
CA PHE A 157 -1.92 -14.84 -9.88
C PHE A 157 -0.94 -14.60 -8.72
N ALA A 158 -1.27 -14.99 -7.50
CA ALA A 158 -0.32 -14.99 -6.40
C ALA A 158 0.64 -16.17 -6.54
N THR A 159 1.89 -15.91 -6.93
CA THR A 159 2.95 -16.90 -7.16
C THR A 159 3.95 -16.92 -6.02
N ASP A 160 4.85 -17.91 -5.99
CA ASP A 160 5.91 -18.01 -4.98
C ASP A 160 7.04 -16.98 -5.19
N ASP A 161 6.99 -16.20 -6.28
CA ASP A 161 7.96 -15.16 -6.59
C ASP A 161 7.28 -13.77 -6.57
N TYR A 162 7.65 -12.95 -5.59
CA TYR A 162 7.12 -11.58 -5.46
C TYR A 162 7.51 -10.66 -6.62
N GLU A 163 8.54 -11.01 -7.41
CA GLU A 163 8.94 -10.24 -8.59
C GLU A 163 7.89 -10.31 -9.71
N ASP A 164 7.11 -11.39 -9.76
CA ASP A 164 6.01 -11.56 -10.72
C ASP A 164 4.88 -10.53 -10.48
N ASP A 165 4.73 -10.05 -9.26
CA ASP A 165 3.67 -9.10 -8.90
C ASP A 165 3.83 -7.74 -9.58
N TYR A 166 5.05 -7.33 -9.95
CA TYR A 166 5.27 -5.97 -10.45
C TYR A 166 4.44 -5.64 -11.71
N ALA A 167 4.30 -6.59 -12.63
CA ALA A 167 3.45 -6.40 -13.80
C ALA A 167 1.98 -6.11 -13.41
N LEU A 168 1.48 -6.75 -12.36
CA LEU A 168 0.13 -6.58 -11.83
C LEU A 168 -0.02 -5.23 -11.10
N ASN A 169 0.97 -4.85 -10.28
CA ASN A 169 1.02 -3.55 -9.63
C ASN A 169 1.01 -2.41 -10.66
N ARG A 170 1.81 -2.56 -11.72
CA ARG A 170 1.88 -1.62 -12.82
C ARG A 170 0.57 -1.52 -13.60
N PHE A 171 -0.07 -2.66 -13.87
CA PHE A 171 -1.39 -2.69 -14.50
C PHE A 171 -2.44 -2.00 -13.62
N PHE A 172 -2.44 -2.29 -12.32
CA PHE A 172 -3.34 -1.63 -11.38
C PHE A 172 -3.17 -0.10 -11.44
N ALA A 173 -1.93 0.40 -11.34
CA ALA A 173 -1.63 1.83 -11.35
C ALA A 173 -1.97 2.52 -12.68
N THR A 174 -1.90 1.82 -13.82
CA THR A 174 -2.09 2.43 -15.15
C THR A 174 -3.50 2.27 -15.72
N SER A 175 -4.25 1.27 -15.27
CA SER A 175 -5.53 0.87 -15.89
C SER A 175 -6.63 0.59 -14.89
N GLU A 176 -6.39 -0.30 -13.92
CA GLU A 176 -7.45 -0.74 -13.01
C GLU A 176 -7.93 0.35 -12.06
N ILE A 177 -7.03 1.23 -11.63
CA ILE A 177 -7.34 2.33 -10.72
C ILE A 177 -8.48 3.22 -11.24
N ASP A 178 -8.56 3.43 -12.56
CA ASP A 178 -9.63 4.24 -13.17
C ASP A 178 -10.99 3.56 -12.98
N THR A 179 -11.06 2.24 -13.19
CA THR A 179 -12.28 1.43 -12.96
C THR A 179 -12.69 1.44 -11.49
N LEU A 180 -11.73 1.32 -10.59
CA LEU A 180 -11.98 1.31 -9.15
C LEU A 180 -12.49 2.68 -8.67
N ILE A 181 -11.85 3.79 -9.09
CA ILE A 181 -12.30 5.14 -8.76
C ILE A 181 -13.72 5.35 -9.25
N ASP A 182 -14.02 5.01 -10.52
CA ASP A 182 -15.37 5.15 -11.08
C ASP A 182 -16.41 4.35 -10.27
N THR A 183 -16.10 3.10 -9.94
CA THR A 183 -16.96 2.23 -9.14
C THR A 183 -17.26 2.79 -7.76
N ILE A 184 -16.27 3.32 -7.07
CA ILE A 184 -16.38 3.82 -5.69
C ILE A 184 -17.02 5.21 -5.68
N GLU A 185 -16.48 6.16 -6.45
CA GLU A 185 -16.87 7.56 -6.33
C GLU A 185 -18.19 7.88 -7.07
N SER A 186 -18.68 6.99 -7.94
CA SER A 186 -20.05 7.05 -8.42
C SER A 186 -21.09 6.53 -7.41
N ARG A 187 -20.68 5.65 -6.47
CA ARG A 187 -21.55 5.02 -5.47
C ARG A 187 -21.65 5.81 -4.17
N TYR A 188 -20.53 6.36 -3.72
CA TYR A 188 -20.46 7.11 -2.45
C TYR A 188 -20.43 8.61 -2.70
N THR A 189 -20.91 9.38 -1.72
CA THR A 189 -20.79 10.84 -1.76
C THR A 189 -19.36 11.24 -1.34
N THR A 190 -18.52 11.42 -2.33
CA THR A 190 -17.16 11.96 -2.23
C THR A 190 -17.13 13.41 -2.72
N PHE A 191 -15.97 14.05 -2.68
CA PHE A 191 -15.81 15.40 -3.24
C PHE A 191 -16.01 15.45 -4.77
N ALA A 192 -15.83 14.33 -5.49
CA ALA A 192 -16.17 14.20 -6.92
C ALA A 192 -17.68 14.20 -7.19
N ARG A 193 -18.53 13.93 -6.17
CA ARG A 193 -19.99 13.98 -6.25
C ARG A 193 -20.58 13.14 -7.37
N GLY A 194 -19.98 12.01 -7.66
CA GLY A 194 -20.39 11.09 -8.71
C GLY A 194 -19.91 11.47 -10.12
N ASP A 195 -19.18 12.56 -10.27
CA ASP A 195 -18.53 12.93 -11.53
C ASP A 195 -17.07 12.44 -11.51
N THR A 196 -16.79 11.34 -12.19
CA THR A 196 -15.46 10.73 -12.30
C THR A 196 -14.73 11.10 -13.60
N SER A 197 -15.15 12.19 -14.26
CA SER A 197 -14.42 12.76 -15.38
C SER A 197 -13.00 13.20 -14.97
N ASP A 198 -12.06 13.17 -15.93
CA ASP A 198 -10.67 13.61 -15.70
C ASP A 198 -10.60 15.01 -15.08
N GLU A 199 -11.47 15.94 -15.51
CA GLU A 199 -11.54 17.29 -14.96
C GLU A 199 -11.95 17.29 -13.49
N SER A 200 -13.04 16.62 -13.14
CA SER A 200 -13.55 16.53 -11.77
C SER A 200 -12.54 15.83 -10.83
N LEU A 201 -11.90 14.74 -11.29
CA LEU A 201 -10.89 14.03 -10.51
C LEU A 201 -9.67 14.92 -10.21
N ARG A 202 -9.25 15.76 -11.17
CA ARG A 202 -8.16 16.74 -10.97
C ARG A 202 -8.54 17.84 -9.99
N GLU A 203 -9.74 18.40 -10.10
CA GLU A 203 -10.22 19.45 -9.21
C GLU A 203 -10.38 18.97 -7.77
N THR A 204 -10.79 17.72 -7.59
CA THR A 204 -11.06 17.13 -6.27
C THR A 204 -9.90 16.31 -5.69
N ARG A 205 -8.75 16.28 -6.36
CA ARG A 205 -7.59 15.44 -5.99
C ARG A 205 -7.10 15.61 -4.54
N ARG A 206 -7.29 16.79 -3.93
CA ARG A 206 -6.88 17.07 -2.54
C ARG A 206 -7.66 16.26 -1.51
N HIS A 207 -8.74 15.61 -1.93
CA HIS A 207 -9.59 14.76 -1.12
C HIS A 207 -9.40 13.27 -1.42
N ARG A 208 -8.34 12.94 -2.19
CA ARG A 208 -8.04 11.56 -2.59
C ARG A 208 -6.60 11.23 -2.32
N ALA A 209 -6.38 10.08 -1.66
CA ALA A 209 -5.07 9.54 -1.38
C ALA A 209 -4.98 8.07 -1.81
N PHE A 210 -3.77 7.62 -2.06
CA PHE A 210 -3.46 6.22 -2.29
C PHE A 210 -2.32 5.79 -1.38
N GLY A 211 -2.39 4.56 -0.89
CA GLY A 211 -1.34 3.93 -0.12
C GLY A 211 -1.27 2.44 -0.37
N GLY A 212 -0.20 1.83 0.09
CA GLY A 212 -0.05 0.40 -0.01
C GLY A 212 1.18 -0.09 0.73
N PHE A 213 1.14 -1.36 1.10
CA PHE A 213 2.17 -2.02 1.89
C PHE A 213 3.03 -2.92 1.02
N SER A 214 4.37 -2.90 1.19
CA SER A 214 5.30 -3.80 0.47
C SER A 214 5.12 -3.66 -1.06
N MET A 215 4.70 -4.70 -1.77
CA MET A 215 4.34 -4.60 -3.19
C MET A 215 3.22 -3.57 -3.45
N GLY A 216 2.35 -3.30 -2.50
CA GLY A 216 1.41 -2.18 -2.57
C GLY A 216 2.08 -0.82 -2.50
N ALA A 217 3.22 -0.68 -1.81
CA ALA A 217 4.02 0.54 -1.84
C ALA A 217 4.60 0.80 -3.24
N THR A 218 5.03 -0.25 -3.93
CA THR A 218 5.46 -0.18 -5.34
C THR A 218 4.34 0.37 -6.23
N THR A 219 3.08 -0.11 -6.04
CA THR A 219 1.90 0.47 -6.71
C THR A 219 1.73 1.95 -6.37
N THR A 220 1.97 2.34 -5.11
CA THR A 220 1.83 3.73 -4.65
C THR A 220 2.85 4.64 -5.35
N TRP A 221 4.10 4.20 -5.48
CA TRP A 221 5.12 4.93 -6.22
C TRP A 221 4.81 5.03 -7.71
N ASP A 222 4.30 3.96 -8.33
CA ASP A 222 3.85 4.00 -9.72
C ASP A 222 2.71 5.01 -9.93
N LEU A 223 1.75 5.08 -9.01
CA LEU A 223 0.67 6.09 -9.06
C LEU A 223 1.21 7.50 -8.87
N PHE A 224 2.17 7.71 -7.98
CA PHE A 224 2.84 9.01 -7.85
C PHE A 224 3.54 9.43 -9.14
N ALA A 225 4.26 8.51 -9.79
CA ALA A 225 4.98 8.76 -11.04
C ALA A 225 4.05 8.98 -12.25
N LEU A 226 2.87 8.32 -12.29
CA LEU A 226 2.04 8.21 -13.48
C LEU A 226 0.71 8.96 -13.38
N ARG A 227 0.12 9.08 -12.19
CA ARG A 227 -1.23 9.60 -11.94
C ARG A 227 -1.30 10.67 -10.85
N PRO A 228 -0.28 11.53 -10.63
CA PRO A 228 -0.32 12.54 -9.56
C PRO A 228 -1.48 13.52 -9.71
N GLN A 229 -2.06 13.63 -10.91
CA GLN A 229 -3.18 14.52 -11.20
C GLN A 229 -4.50 14.06 -10.55
N TYR A 230 -4.62 12.81 -10.08
CA TYR A 230 -5.84 12.30 -9.45
C TYR A 230 -5.74 12.21 -7.93
N PHE A 231 -4.53 12.23 -7.39
CA PHE A 231 -4.25 12.07 -5.97
C PHE A 231 -3.43 13.24 -5.43
N TYR A 232 -3.71 13.61 -4.19
CA TYR A 232 -2.88 14.55 -3.45
C TYR A 232 -1.95 13.84 -2.48
N GLY A 233 -2.44 12.80 -1.80
CA GLY A 233 -1.72 12.04 -0.80
C GLY A 233 -1.24 10.70 -1.34
N PHE A 234 -0.01 10.33 -0.97
CA PHE A 234 0.60 9.04 -1.29
C PHE A 234 1.24 8.48 -0.02
N MET A 235 0.90 7.24 0.34
CA MET A 235 1.38 6.56 1.54
C MET A 235 2.09 5.25 1.16
N PRO A 236 3.31 5.30 0.59
CA PRO A 236 4.10 4.08 0.38
C PRO A 236 4.60 3.56 1.72
N MET A 237 4.16 2.36 2.12
CA MET A 237 4.45 1.71 3.38
C MET A 237 5.34 0.49 3.16
N ALA A 238 6.54 0.49 3.75
CA ALA A 238 7.49 -0.63 3.72
C ALA A 238 7.82 -1.16 2.31
N GLY A 239 8.14 -0.26 1.37
CA GLY A 239 8.56 -0.63 0.01
C GLY A 239 8.99 0.58 -0.84
N GLU A 240 10.01 0.38 -1.63
CA GLU A 240 10.56 1.34 -2.60
C GLU A 240 9.85 1.26 -3.96
N SER A 241 10.19 2.17 -4.87
CA SER A 241 9.73 2.14 -6.26
C SER A 241 10.51 1.12 -7.08
N TRP A 242 9.79 0.38 -7.91
CA TRP A 242 10.39 -0.52 -8.90
C TRP A 242 10.37 0.03 -10.32
N ILE A 243 9.99 1.29 -10.47
CA ILE A 243 9.99 1.96 -11.77
C ILE A 243 11.41 1.98 -12.35
N GLY A 244 11.55 1.65 -13.64
CA GLY A 244 12.86 1.54 -14.28
C GLY A 244 13.63 0.25 -14.00
N ARG A 245 13.08 -0.70 -13.21
CA ARG A 245 13.75 -1.97 -12.90
C ARG A 245 14.05 -2.80 -14.16
N GLU A 246 13.14 -2.82 -15.12
CA GLU A 246 13.34 -3.51 -16.41
C GLU A 246 14.46 -2.89 -17.25
N GLU A 247 14.73 -1.60 -17.06
CA GLU A 247 15.79 -0.85 -17.74
C GLU A 247 17.14 -0.95 -17.00
N GLU A 248 17.22 -1.71 -15.91
CA GLU A 248 18.37 -1.72 -14.98
C GLU A 248 18.77 -0.28 -14.55
N ALA A 249 17.77 0.59 -14.32
CA ALA A 249 17.98 1.99 -13.97
C ALA A 249 18.79 2.14 -12.67
N ASP A 250 19.69 3.12 -12.62
CA ASP A 250 20.39 3.52 -11.40
C ASP A 250 19.51 4.49 -10.55
N SER A 251 19.95 4.80 -9.33
CA SER A 251 19.17 5.60 -8.41
C SER A 251 18.77 6.98 -8.96
N PRO A 252 19.64 7.77 -9.61
CA PRO A 252 19.24 9.03 -10.22
C PRO A 252 18.20 8.86 -11.33
N ARG A 253 18.29 7.78 -12.11
CA ARG A 253 17.28 7.49 -13.14
C ARG A 253 15.94 7.08 -12.54
N ILE A 254 15.96 6.35 -11.43
CA ILE A 254 14.74 6.00 -10.69
C ILE A 254 14.10 7.28 -10.13
N ALA A 255 14.88 8.18 -9.54
CA ALA A 255 14.40 9.47 -9.04
C ALA A 255 13.76 10.32 -10.14
N GLU A 256 14.37 10.39 -11.32
CA GLU A 256 13.80 11.04 -12.51
C GLU A 256 12.47 10.42 -12.95
N LEU A 257 12.38 9.10 -12.99
CA LEU A 257 11.16 8.39 -13.37
C LEU A 257 10.03 8.57 -12.34
N VAL A 258 10.36 8.55 -11.06
CA VAL A 258 9.41 8.74 -9.95
C VAL A 258 8.82 10.16 -9.98
N THR A 259 9.65 11.17 -10.26
CA THR A 259 9.21 12.58 -10.28
C THR A 259 8.57 13.02 -11.59
N ALA A 260 8.74 12.25 -12.66
CA ALA A 260 8.30 12.62 -14.01
C ALA A 260 6.82 13.03 -14.12
N GLY A 261 5.95 12.44 -13.29
CA GLY A 261 4.52 12.78 -13.29
C GLY A 261 4.24 14.18 -12.75
N VAL A 262 4.82 14.51 -11.61
CA VAL A 262 4.62 15.82 -10.96
C VAL A 262 5.32 16.93 -11.74
N GLU A 263 6.49 16.68 -12.35
CA GLU A 263 7.15 17.62 -13.24
C GLU A 263 6.32 17.91 -14.50
N ARG A 264 5.79 16.85 -15.15
CA ARG A 264 4.92 16.97 -16.33
C ARG A 264 3.62 17.71 -15.99
N ALA A 265 3.09 17.54 -14.80
CA ALA A 265 1.92 18.27 -14.30
C ALA A 265 2.26 19.70 -13.86
N GLN A 266 3.53 20.07 -13.80
CA GLN A 266 4.03 21.34 -13.28
C GLN A 266 3.60 21.59 -11.83
N TYR A 267 3.59 20.53 -11.00
CA TYR A 267 3.27 20.62 -9.59
C TYR A 267 4.48 21.07 -8.78
N GLY A 268 4.23 21.96 -7.81
CA GLY A 268 5.20 22.33 -6.79
C GLY A 268 5.04 21.49 -5.51
N PRO A 269 5.91 21.69 -4.50
CA PRO A 269 5.91 20.90 -3.27
C PRO A 269 4.62 20.99 -2.45
N GLN A 270 3.79 22.01 -2.66
CA GLN A 270 2.47 22.16 -2.00
C GLN A 270 1.34 21.41 -2.73
N ASP A 271 1.59 20.84 -3.91
CA ASP A 271 0.56 20.23 -4.75
C ASP A 271 0.41 18.72 -4.51
N PHE A 272 1.28 18.11 -3.76
CA PHE A 272 1.21 16.71 -3.35
C PHE A 272 1.80 16.48 -1.96
N ARG A 273 1.59 15.29 -1.43
CA ARG A 273 2.19 14.85 -0.18
C ARG A 273 2.52 13.36 -0.26
N VAL A 274 3.78 13.01 -0.08
CA VAL A 274 4.26 11.64 0.04
C VAL A 274 4.63 11.40 1.51
N LEU A 275 3.93 10.49 2.15
CA LEU A 275 4.15 10.08 3.54
C LEU A 275 4.68 8.64 3.53
N ALA A 276 5.96 8.51 3.24
CA ALA A 276 6.66 7.23 3.27
C ALA A 276 6.84 6.76 4.71
N SER A 277 6.68 5.47 4.95
CA SER A 277 6.85 4.92 6.30
C SER A 277 7.29 3.46 6.28
N VAL A 278 8.01 3.02 7.33
CA VAL A 278 8.57 1.67 7.41
C VAL A 278 8.97 1.35 8.86
N GLY A 279 8.92 0.08 9.26
CA GLY A 279 9.43 -0.38 10.55
C GLY A 279 10.96 -0.26 10.65
N SER A 280 11.49 0.01 11.84
CA SER A 280 12.96 0.08 12.05
C SER A 280 13.64 -1.29 11.93
N GLU A 281 12.91 -2.39 12.13
CA GLU A 281 13.38 -3.76 11.96
C GLU A 281 12.91 -4.38 10.62
N ASP A 282 12.29 -3.58 9.76
CA ASP A 282 11.80 -4.01 8.45
C ASP A 282 12.94 -4.00 7.41
N PRO A 283 13.16 -5.12 6.68
CA PRO A 283 14.17 -5.15 5.62
C PRO A 283 13.97 -4.09 4.52
N ALA A 284 12.74 -3.67 4.24
CA ALA A 284 12.45 -2.64 3.24
C ALA A 284 13.06 -1.27 3.59
N LEU A 285 13.42 -1.03 4.86
CA LEU A 285 14.12 0.19 5.28
C LEU A 285 15.42 0.41 4.51
N TRP A 286 16.13 -0.68 4.16
CA TRP A 286 17.43 -0.63 3.48
C TRP A 286 17.32 -0.15 2.02
N ASP A 287 16.18 -0.37 1.38
CA ASP A 287 15.93 0.02 -0.01
C ASP A 287 15.15 1.34 -0.10
N MET A 288 14.24 1.59 0.84
CA MET A 288 13.50 2.85 0.91
C MET A 288 14.38 4.05 1.25
N THR A 289 15.29 3.91 2.22
CA THR A 289 16.13 5.03 2.68
C THR A 289 16.97 5.62 1.56
N PRO A 290 17.75 4.84 0.78
CA PRO A 290 18.51 5.38 -0.35
C PRO A 290 17.62 6.06 -1.40
N GLN A 291 16.43 5.53 -1.70
CA GLN A 291 15.52 6.16 -2.64
C GLN A 291 15.03 7.53 -2.14
N ILE A 292 14.65 7.63 -0.87
CA ILE A 292 14.20 8.90 -0.27
C ILE A 292 15.33 9.93 -0.25
N ASP A 293 16.55 9.50 0.09
CA ASP A 293 17.72 10.38 0.11
C ASP A 293 18.04 10.89 -1.31
N GLU A 294 18.04 10.04 -2.32
CA GLU A 294 18.26 10.41 -3.73
C GLU A 294 17.19 11.40 -4.23
N LEU A 295 15.90 11.13 -3.92
CA LEU A 295 14.80 12.03 -4.28
C LEU A 295 14.99 13.44 -3.68
N ARG A 296 15.47 13.53 -2.44
CA ARG A 296 15.73 14.82 -1.78
C ARG A 296 16.99 15.51 -2.31
N GLU A 297 18.04 14.73 -2.67
CA GLU A 297 19.28 15.25 -3.20
C GLU A 297 19.10 15.82 -4.63
N ASP A 298 18.43 15.06 -5.50
CA ASP A 298 18.26 15.43 -6.90
C ASP A 298 17.12 16.45 -7.13
N TYR A 299 16.09 16.44 -6.27
CA TYR A 299 14.90 17.30 -6.41
C TYR A 299 14.59 18.11 -5.14
N PRO A 300 15.56 18.87 -4.57
CA PRO A 300 15.40 19.54 -3.27
C PRO A 300 14.28 20.59 -3.23
N ASP A 301 13.99 21.24 -4.36
CA ASP A 301 12.92 22.23 -4.47
C ASP A 301 11.51 21.58 -4.57
N LEU A 302 11.44 20.31 -4.91
CA LEU A 302 10.21 19.54 -5.10
C LEU A 302 9.97 18.60 -3.93
N MET A 303 11.00 17.88 -3.48
CA MET A 303 10.97 16.89 -2.41
C MET A 303 11.43 17.48 -1.06
N THR A 304 10.68 18.49 -0.62
CA THR A 304 10.91 19.19 0.65
C THR A 304 10.45 18.35 1.84
N GLU A 305 10.78 18.75 3.06
CA GLU A 305 10.27 18.12 4.30
C GLU A 305 8.74 18.14 4.42
N ASP A 306 8.07 19.07 3.72
CA ASP A 306 6.60 19.15 3.71
C ASP A 306 5.96 18.22 2.67
N SER A 307 6.61 18.02 1.51
CA SER A 307 6.08 17.24 0.39
C SER A 307 6.48 15.77 0.42
N LEU A 308 7.65 15.44 1.00
CA LEU A 308 8.17 14.09 1.16
C LEU A 308 8.64 13.87 2.60
N GLN A 309 7.84 13.18 3.37
CA GLN A 309 8.18 12.76 4.74
C GLN A 309 8.51 11.27 4.77
N MET A 310 9.42 10.88 5.65
CA MET A 310 9.68 9.49 5.98
C MET A 310 9.57 9.31 7.50
N TRP A 311 8.67 8.44 7.91
CA TRP A 311 8.47 8.07 9.31
C TRP A 311 8.94 6.63 9.56
N ILE A 312 9.67 6.44 10.65
CA ILE A 312 10.17 5.14 11.09
C ILE A 312 9.34 4.65 12.27
N ASP A 313 8.74 3.48 12.13
CA ASP A 313 7.99 2.79 13.19
C ASP A 313 8.97 1.99 14.05
N GLU A 314 9.38 2.56 15.18
CA GLU A 314 10.45 2.03 16.02
C GLU A 314 10.09 0.68 16.66
N GLY A 315 10.94 -0.33 16.43
CA GLY A 315 10.78 -1.69 16.95
C GLY A 315 9.90 -2.59 16.09
N GLU A 316 9.29 -2.06 15.02
CA GLU A 316 8.39 -2.82 14.17
C GLU A 316 9.12 -3.42 12.95
N SER A 317 8.61 -4.59 12.53
CA SER A 317 9.09 -5.36 11.38
C SER A 317 8.11 -5.28 10.21
N HIS A 318 8.33 -6.11 9.18
CA HIS A 318 7.44 -6.23 8.02
C HIS A 318 6.15 -6.97 8.40
N SER A 319 5.18 -6.25 8.99
CA SER A 319 3.99 -6.85 9.60
C SER A 319 2.72 -6.02 9.42
N ILE A 320 1.55 -6.67 9.59
CA ILE A 320 0.25 -5.97 9.57
C ILE A 320 0.11 -5.00 10.75
N THR A 321 0.76 -5.26 11.87
CA THR A 321 0.80 -4.36 13.02
C THR A 321 1.49 -3.06 12.64
N SER A 322 2.66 -3.13 12.01
CA SER A 322 3.35 -1.95 11.51
C SER A 322 2.54 -1.19 10.46
N VAL A 323 1.81 -1.90 9.57
CA VAL A 323 0.87 -1.25 8.64
C VAL A 323 -0.19 -0.44 9.39
N GLY A 324 -0.76 -1.00 10.46
CA GLY A 324 -1.72 -0.30 11.31
C GLY A 324 -1.13 0.99 11.89
N ASN A 325 0.05 0.91 12.52
CA ASN A 325 0.78 2.04 13.09
C ASN A 325 1.10 3.10 12.03
N GLN A 326 1.53 2.68 10.84
CA GLN A 326 1.84 3.58 9.73
C GLN A 326 0.59 4.32 9.22
N VAL A 327 -0.56 3.66 9.17
CA VAL A 327 -1.84 4.30 8.82
C VAL A 327 -2.29 5.24 9.94
N GLU A 328 -2.17 4.82 11.21
CA GLU A 328 -2.48 5.66 12.37
C GLU A 328 -1.69 6.96 12.36
N HIS A 329 -0.39 6.89 12.05
CA HIS A 329 0.49 8.05 11.95
C HIS A 329 0.13 8.94 10.75
N ASN A 330 -0.05 8.37 9.57
CA ASN A 330 -0.09 9.10 8.31
C ASN A 330 -1.48 9.64 7.93
N LEU A 331 -2.56 8.93 8.27
CA LEU A 331 -3.92 9.33 7.86
C LEU A 331 -4.34 10.71 8.38
N PRO A 332 -4.06 11.08 9.65
CA PRO A 332 -4.36 12.42 10.15
C PRO A 332 -3.54 13.54 9.48
N LEU A 333 -2.34 13.22 8.98
CA LEU A 333 -1.52 14.16 8.24
C LEU A 333 -2.08 14.47 6.85
N LEU A 334 -2.79 13.53 6.23
CA LEU A 334 -3.46 13.70 4.94
C LEU A 334 -4.83 14.34 5.10
N PHE A 335 -5.61 13.84 6.03
CA PHE A 335 -7.00 14.25 6.26
C PHE A 335 -7.22 14.54 7.74
N PRO A 336 -6.75 15.70 8.24
CA PRO A 336 -6.85 16.03 9.66
C PRO A 336 -8.30 16.14 10.11
N GLY A 337 -8.56 15.67 11.33
CA GLY A 337 -9.80 15.91 12.07
C GLY A 337 -9.97 17.38 12.45
N LYS A 338 -10.93 17.67 13.33
CA LYS A 338 -11.21 19.04 13.79
C LYS A 338 -10.45 19.38 15.06
#